data_84b75bb8e8daf930951c1f74440ae65b
#
_entry.id   84b75bb8e8daf930951c1f74440ae65b
#
_cell.length_a   1.000
_cell.length_b   1.000
_cell.length_c   1.000
_cell.angle_alpha   90.00
_cell.angle_beta   90.00
_cell.angle_gamma   90.00
#
_symmetry.space_group_name_H-M   'P 1'
#
loop_
_entity.id
_entity.type
_entity.pdbx_description
1 polymer ?
#
loop_
_entity_poly.entity_id
_entity_poly.type
_entity_poly.pdbx_seq_one_letter_code
_entity_poly.pdbx_strand_id
1 'polypeptide(L)'
;MKVTLRSKTQAPKVTEMRYSINAPDLSLRSSLDLLNFLDGVDAHSMFGGYGLFADGVFFGFYTGGLLHLRAGESTRHTFVELGLKPHSYFKRNHLVTTNYYPVPNEWLTDLQQLKIHTMAVFEEARNEKLKSETEKDTTLRIKDLPNLKLSTEKLLKRINIETAGQLKTIGSVETFVALVENNKDIDLKMLLWLEGAITGQHWSVVSKAKRKELIASLPKHIASKYDSINLLGA
;
A
#
# COMPACT_ATOMS: atom_id res chain seq x y z
N MET A 1 63.38 22.27 -1.98
CA MET A 1 62.27 21.29 -1.95
C MET A 1 60.97 22.01 -1.63
N LYS A 2 60.14 22.24 -2.64
CA LYS A 2 58.82 22.89 -2.45
C LYS A 2 57.75 21.80 -2.35
N VAL A 3 57.10 21.72 -1.22
CA VAL A 3 55.98 20.79 -1.00
C VAL A 3 54.71 21.55 -1.43
N THR A 4 54.10 21.05 -2.49
CA THR A 4 52.84 21.59 -3.02
C THR A 4 51.70 20.97 -2.24
N LEU A 5 50.98 21.79 -1.47
CA LEU A 5 49.74 21.41 -0.78
C LEU A 5 48.62 21.28 -1.82
N ARG A 6 48.09 20.06 -1.96
CA ARG A 6 46.89 19.81 -2.72
C ARG A 6 45.67 20.39 -1.99
N SER A 7 45.03 21.37 -2.61
CA SER A 7 43.74 21.90 -2.18
C SER A 7 42.67 20.78 -2.27
N LYS A 8 42.02 20.49 -1.15
CA LYS A 8 40.80 19.66 -1.12
C LYS A 8 39.70 20.43 -1.83
N THR A 9 39.31 19.96 -2.99
CA THR A 9 38.11 20.44 -3.70
C THR A 9 36.91 20.09 -2.84
N GLN A 10 36.29 21.12 -2.25
CA GLN A 10 34.99 20.97 -1.59
C GLN A 10 33.97 20.57 -2.66
N ALA A 11 33.22 19.49 -2.39
CA ALA A 11 32.06 19.14 -3.18
C ALA A 11 31.08 20.32 -3.22
N PRO A 12 30.45 20.60 -4.39
CA PRO A 12 29.51 21.71 -4.48
C PRO A 12 28.37 21.48 -3.49
N LYS A 13 28.10 22.47 -2.64
CA LYS A 13 26.91 22.53 -1.81
C LYS A 13 25.69 22.36 -2.72
N VAL A 14 24.83 21.39 -2.43
CA VAL A 14 23.55 21.20 -3.08
C VAL A 14 22.78 22.52 -2.99
N THR A 15 22.82 23.30 -4.06
CA THR A 15 21.96 24.48 -4.18
C THR A 15 20.57 23.92 -4.49
N GLU A 16 19.74 23.86 -3.45
CA GLU A 16 18.31 23.69 -3.65
C GLU A 16 17.87 24.69 -4.70
N MET A 17 17.37 24.21 -5.84
CA MET A 17 16.67 25.07 -6.79
C MET A 17 15.44 25.61 -6.08
N ARG A 18 15.58 26.76 -5.45
CA ARG A 18 14.43 27.51 -4.93
C ARG A 18 13.64 27.96 -6.13
N TYR A 19 12.54 27.30 -6.36
CA TYR A 19 11.54 27.81 -7.27
C TYR A 19 11.11 29.17 -6.75
N SER A 20 11.33 30.20 -7.57
CA SER A 20 10.85 31.55 -7.29
C SER A 20 9.35 31.63 -7.52
N ILE A 21 8.61 30.87 -6.75
CA ILE A 21 7.19 31.09 -6.50
C ILE A 21 7.19 31.78 -5.14
N ASN A 22 6.52 32.92 -5.02
CA ASN A 22 6.28 33.60 -3.72
C ASN A 22 5.32 32.75 -2.87
N ALA A 23 5.70 31.48 -2.61
CA ALA A 23 4.92 30.61 -1.75
C ALA A 23 5.20 30.98 -0.29
N PRO A 24 4.20 31.19 0.53
CA PRO A 24 4.41 31.31 1.96
C PRO A 24 5.11 30.05 2.46
N ASP A 25 6.13 30.23 3.30
CA ASP A 25 6.80 29.12 3.99
C ASP A 25 5.81 28.52 4.99
N LEU A 26 5.08 27.49 4.55
CA LEU A 26 4.11 26.80 5.39
C LEU A 26 4.83 25.87 6.36
N SER A 27 4.42 25.88 7.61
CA SER A 27 4.80 24.80 8.52
C SER A 27 4.12 23.51 8.11
N LEU A 28 4.69 22.35 8.46
CA LEU A 28 4.05 21.06 8.26
C LEU A 28 2.65 21.03 8.87
N ARG A 29 2.50 21.58 10.10
CA ARG A 29 1.23 21.64 10.79
C ARG A 29 0.19 22.46 10.01
N SER A 30 0.57 23.65 9.54
CA SER A 30 -0.34 24.46 8.71
C SER A 30 -0.74 23.76 7.42
N SER A 31 0.19 22.99 6.81
CA SER A 31 -0.12 22.18 5.63
C SER A 31 -1.15 21.09 5.94
N LEU A 32 -1.03 20.40 7.09
CA LEU A 32 -2.01 19.38 7.52
C LEU A 32 -3.37 20.03 7.85
N ASP A 33 -3.37 21.20 8.49
CA ASP A 33 -4.61 21.94 8.81
C ASP A 33 -5.37 22.35 7.53
N LEU A 34 -4.65 22.70 6.45
CA LEU A 34 -5.25 22.99 5.13
C LEU A 34 -5.88 21.73 4.47
N LEU A 35 -5.42 20.56 4.84
CA LEU A 35 -5.86 19.27 4.27
C LEU A 35 -6.90 18.54 5.14
N ASN A 36 -7.40 19.18 6.20
CA ASN A 36 -8.32 18.58 7.18
C ASN A 36 -9.68 18.15 6.59
N PHE A 37 -9.96 18.49 5.35
CA PHE A 37 -11.13 17.99 4.60
C PHE A 37 -10.99 16.53 4.15
N LEU A 38 -9.78 15.95 4.22
CA LEU A 38 -9.55 14.53 4.07
C LEU A 38 -9.53 13.88 5.46
N ASP A 39 -10.26 12.79 5.62
CA ASP A 39 -10.28 12.05 6.88
C ASP A 39 -8.94 11.33 7.12
N GLY A 40 -8.46 11.38 8.37
CA GLY A 40 -7.29 10.63 8.80
C GLY A 40 -5.98 11.05 8.13
N VAL A 41 -5.83 12.36 7.81
CA VAL A 41 -4.57 12.88 7.27
C VAL A 41 -3.47 12.79 8.32
N ASP A 42 -2.38 12.14 7.98
CA ASP A 42 -1.16 12.06 8.78
C ASP A 42 0.11 12.29 7.95
N ALA A 43 1.24 12.45 8.64
CA ALA A 43 2.52 12.71 8.00
C ALA A 43 3.61 11.83 8.59
N HIS A 44 4.35 11.14 7.72
CA HIS A 44 5.49 10.30 8.08
C HIS A 44 6.79 10.84 7.53
N SER A 45 7.83 10.89 8.36
CA SER A 45 9.17 11.32 7.93
C SER A 45 9.72 10.39 6.84
N MET A 46 10.05 10.95 5.67
CA MET A 46 10.63 10.20 4.55
C MET A 46 11.38 11.12 3.58
N PHE A 47 12.44 10.63 2.98
CA PHE A 47 13.21 11.29 1.89
C PHE A 47 13.64 12.75 2.16
N GLY A 48 13.93 13.10 3.41
CA GLY A 48 14.32 14.46 3.80
C GLY A 48 13.17 15.46 3.93
N GLY A 49 11.92 14.96 3.96
CA GLY A 49 10.70 15.70 4.20
C GLY A 49 9.66 14.83 4.90
N TYR A 50 8.40 15.04 4.59
CA TYR A 50 7.29 14.30 5.17
C TYR A 50 6.33 13.85 4.06
N GLY A 51 6.11 12.54 3.95
CA GLY A 51 5.04 11.97 3.12
C GLY A 51 3.69 12.20 3.78
N LEU A 52 2.71 12.60 2.99
CA LEU A 52 1.33 12.86 3.45
C LEU A 52 0.43 11.72 3.03
N PHE A 53 -0.31 11.20 4.01
CA PHE A 53 -1.18 10.04 3.86
C PHE A 53 -2.59 10.39 4.33
N ALA A 54 -3.59 9.77 3.71
CA ALA A 54 -4.96 9.71 4.20
C ALA A 54 -5.48 8.29 3.95
N ASP A 55 -6.10 7.65 4.94
CA ASP A 55 -6.49 6.22 4.87
C ASP A 55 -5.37 5.29 4.40
N GLY A 56 -4.12 5.60 4.80
CA GLY A 56 -2.94 4.85 4.38
C GLY A 56 -2.62 4.97 2.87
N VAL A 57 -3.22 5.92 2.15
CA VAL A 57 -2.93 6.26 0.76
C VAL A 57 -1.95 7.42 0.73
N PHE A 58 -0.81 7.24 0.08
CA PHE A 58 0.20 8.27 -0.10
C PHE A 58 -0.18 9.20 -1.25
N PHE A 59 -0.50 10.45 -0.98
CA PHE A 59 -1.01 11.40 -1.96
C PHE A 59 -0.21 12.69 -2.09
N GLY A 60 0.69 12.98 -1.15
CA GLY A 60 1.42 14.23 -1.14
C GLY A 60 2.74 14.16 -0.41
N PHE A 61 3.49 15.25 -0.44
CA PHE A 61 4.80 15.35 0.15
C PHE A 61 5.07 16.79 0.62
N TYR A 62 5.59 16.94 1.83
CA TYR A 62 6.00 18.23 2.35
C TYR A 62 7.52 18.28 2.46
N THR A 63 8.13 19.27 1.82
CA THR A 63 9.58 19.50 1.88
C THR A 63 9.92 20.96 1.60
N GLY A 64 10.97 21.47 2.24
CA GLY A 64 11.45 22.85 2.02
C GLY A 64 10.39 23.93 2.27
N GLY A 65 9.48 23.75 3.23
CA GLY A 65 8.39 24.69 3.49
C GLY A 65 7.24 24.66 2.47
N LEU A 66 7.25 23.70 1.54
CA LEU A 66 6.29 23.61 0.45
C LEU A 66 5.47 22.32 0.53
N LEU A 67 4.16 22.47 0.31
CA LEU A 67 3.24 21.36 0.10
C LEU A 67 3.30 20.93 -1.38
N HIS A 68 3.44 19.63 -1.62
CA HIS A 68 3.43 19.04 -2.96
C HIS A 68 2.34 17.98 -3.05
N LEU A 69 1.65 17.91 -4.18
CA LEU A 69 0.72 16.83 -4.50
C LEU A 69 1.37 15.83 -5.46
N ARG A 70 1.08 14.54 -5.26
CA ARG A 70 1.56 13.45 -6.10
C ARG A 70 0.66 13.31 -7.33
N ALA A 71 1.08 13.88 -8.46
CA ALA A 71 0.34 13.71 -9.70
C ALA A 71 0.44 12.27 -10.21
N GLY A 72 -0.69 11.69 -10.53
CA GLY A 72 -0.78 10.46 -11.30
C GLY A 72 -0.83 10.74 -12.81
N GLU A 73 -1.27 9.77 -13.59
CA GLU A 73 -1.33 9.90 -15.05
C GLU A 73 -2.41 10.91 -15.48
N SER A 74 -3.59 10.84 -14.85
CA SER A 74 -4.74 11.68 -15.20
C SER A 74 -4.65 13.09 -14.65
N THR A 75 -4.03 13.29 -13.49
CA THR A 75 -3.94 14.61 -12.83
C THR A 75 -2.73 15.42 -13.24
N ARG A 76 -1.72 14.80 -13.87
CA ARG A 76 -0.47 15.48 -14.27
C ARG A 76 -0.69 16.67 -15.21
N HIS A 77 -1.61 16.55 -16.17
CA HIS A 77 -1.87 17.62 -17.15
C HIS A 77 -2.22 18.94 -16.46
N THR A 78 -3.02 18.92 -15.41
CA THR A 78 -3.41 20.11 -14.65
C THR A 78 -2.20 20.91 -14.14
N PHE A 79 -1.22 20.21 -13.57
CA PHE A 79 0.00 20.86 -13.07
C PHE A 79 0.89 21.39 -14.20
N VAL A 80 0.95 20.67 -15.31
CA VAL A 80 1.73 21.08 -16.49
C VAL A 80 1.10 22.30 -17.16
N GLU A 81 -0.22 22.36 -17.31
CA GLU A 81 -0.95 23.50 -17.86
C GLU A 81 -0.78 24.77 -17.02
N LEU A 82 -0.66 24.62 -15.70
CA LEU A 82 -0.32 25.71 -14.79
C LEU A 82 1.17 26.12 -14.84
N GLY A 83 1.97 25.48 -15.71
CA GLY A 83 3.40 25.76 -15.84
C GLY A 83 4.25 25.32 -14.66
N LEU A 84 3.71 24.49 -13.76
CA LEU A 84 4.42 24.02 -12.59
C LEU A 84 5.47 22.98 -12.96
N LYS A 85 6.61 23.05 -12.29
CA LYS A 85 7.69 22.08 -12.46
C LYS A 85 7.67 21.07 -11.32
N PRO A 86 7.83 19.77 -11.61
CA PRO A 86 7.87 18.76 -10.60
C PRO A 86 9.10 18.89 -9.70
N HIS A 87 8.97 18.50 -8.44
CA HIS A 87 10.08 18.41 -7.51
C HIS A 87 11.16 17.49 -8.07
N SER A 88 12.42 17.95 -7.98
CA SER A 88 13.58 17.20 -8.47
C SER A 88 14.70 17.24 -7.43
N TYR A 89 15.47 16.17 -7.33
CA TYR A 89 16.62 16.08 -6.42
C TYR A 89 17.80 15.37 -7.08
N PHE A 90 19.00 15.62 -6.59
CA PHE A 90 20.19 14.93 -7.07
C PHE A 90 20.44 13.63 -6.30
N LYS A 91 20.59 12.53 -7.05
CA LYS A 91 21.02 11.24 -6.54
C LYS A 91 22.33 10.84 -7.25
N ARG A 92 23.44 10.82 -6.53
CA ARG A 92 24.76 10.46 -7.09
C ARG A 92 25.06 11.17 -8.43
N ASN A 93 24.95 12.49 -8.46
CA ASN A 93 25.14 13.35 -9.64
C ASN A 93 24.11 13.20 -10.79
N HIS A 94 23.04 12.43 -10.60
CA HIS A 94 21.93 12.38 -11.55
C HIS A 94 20.75 13.16 -11.00
N LEU A 95 20.18 14.04 -11.84
CA LEU A 95 18.92 14.72 -11.51
C LEU A 95 17.77 13.71 -11.64
N VAL A 96 17.09 13.47 -10.54
CA VAL A 96 15.88 12.64 -10.49
C VAL A 96 14.69 13.57 -10.42
N THR A 97 13.86 13.53 -11.45
CA THR A 97 12.57 14.25 -11.48
C THR A 97 11.48 13.34 -10.95
N THR A 98 10.70 13.85 -10.04
CA THR A 98 9.60 13.12 -9.40
C THR A 98 8.26 13.46 -10.08
N ASN A 99 7.19 12.92 -9.56
CA ASN A 99 5.82 13.29 -9.93
C ASN A 99 5.11 14.11 -8.83
N TYR A 100 5.89 14.77 -7.97
CA TYR A 100 5.37 15.68 -6.94
C TYR A 100 5.43 17.11 -7.43
N TYR A 101 4.30 17.80 -7.47
CA TYR A 101 4.19 19.17 -7.92
C TYR A 101 3.87 20.09 -6.75
N PRO A 102 4.51 21.27 -6.65
CA PRO A 102 4.20 22.22 -5.59
C PRO A 102 2.76 22.70 -5.75
N VAL A 103 2.06 22.85 -4.63
CA VAL A 103 0.72 23.46 -4.61
C VAL A 103 0.85 24.95 -4.92
N PRO A 104 0.12 25.48 -5.91
CA PRO A 104 0.13 26.91 -6.23
C PRO A 104 -0.35 27.75 -5.07
N ASN A 105 0.17 28.97 -4.93
CA ASN A 105 -0.25 29.91 -3.89
C ASN A 105 -1.74 30.26 -3.98
N GLU A 106 -2.23 30.36 -5.18
CA GLU A 106 -3.64 30.63 -5.48
C GLU A 106 -4.55 29.59 -4.82
N TRP A 107 -4.12 28.31 -4.81
CA TRP A 107 -4.90 27.25 -4.14
C TRP A 107 -4.77 27.28 -2.62
N LEU A 108 -3.67 27.81 -2.07
CA LEU A 108 -3.52 27.97 -0.61
C LEU A 108 -4.44 29.06 -0.06
N THR A 109 -4.81 30.04 -0.89
CA THR A 109 -5.76 31.12 -0.55
C THR A 109 -7.20 30.77 -0.96
N ASP A 110 -7.38 29.92 -1.97
CA ASP A 110 -8.67 29.37 -2.39
C ASP A 110 -8.79 27.91 -1.97
N LEU A 111 -9.29 27.68 -0.77
CA LEU A 111 -9.44 26.32 -0.20
C LEU A 111 -10.35 25.43 -1.02
N GLN A 112 -11.23 25.97 -1.86
CA GLN A 112 -12.08 25.19 -2.73
C GLN A 112 -11.27 24.61 -3.88
N GLN A 113 -10.39 25.39 -4.50
CA GLN A 113 -9.46 24.90 -5.54
C GLN A 113 -8.50 23.86 -4.94
N LEU A 114 -7.92 24.16 -3.78
CA LEU A 114 -7.07 23.19 -3.09
C LEU A 114 -7.79 21.86 -2.87
N LYS A 115 -9.03 21.91 -2.37
CA LYS A 115 -9.84 20.71 -2.12
C LYS A 115 -10.10 19.93 -3.40
N ILE A 116 -10.55 20.59 -4.47
CA ILE A 116 -10.86 19.93 -5.75
C ILE A 116 -9.65 19.18 -6.28
N HIS A 117 -8.50 19.84 -6.36
CA HIS A 117 -7.29 19.23 -6.94
C HIS A 117 -6.66 18.19 -6.03
N THR A 118 -6.68 18.40 -4.71
CA THR A 118 -6.20 17.40 -3.75
C THR A 118 -7.05 16.14 -3.77
N MET A 119 -8.38 16.29 -3.83
CA MET A 119 -9.29 15.14 -3.93
C MET A 119 -9.08 14.36 -5.22
N ALA A 120 -8.88 15.03 -6.36
CA ALA A 120 -8.60 14.37 -7.63
C ALA A 120 -7.29 13.54 -7.54
N VAL A 121 -6.23 14.12 -6.98
CA VAL A 121 -4.95 13.43 -6.76
C VAL A 121 -5.10 12.26 -5.79
N PHE A 122 -5.83 12.45 -4.70
CA PHE A 122 -6.07 11.41 -3.69
C PHE A 122 -6.84 10.21 -4.27
N GLU A 123 -7.92 10.46 -5.00
CA GLU A 123 -8.71 9.40 -5.62
C GLU A 123 -7.89 8.64 -6.70
N GLU A 124 -7.07 9.32 -7.47
CA GLU A 124 -6.17 8.66 -8.41
C GLU A 124 -5.15 7.77 -7.68
N ALA A 125 -4.50 8.30 -6.64
CA ALA A 125 -3.55 7.54 -5.82
C ALA A 125 -4.21 6.33 -5.13
N ARG A 126 -5.46 6.48 -4.66
CA ARG A 126 -6.27 5.41 -4.08
C ARG A 126 -6.55 4.31 -5.09
N ASN A 127 -6.97 4.69 -6.29
CA ASN A 127 -7.24 3.74 -7.38
C ASN A 127 -5.96 3.01 -7.83
N GLU A 128 -4.83 3.69 -7.91
CA GLU A 128 -3.53 3.07 -8.21
C GLU A 128 -3.13 2.05 -7.13
N LYS A 129 -3.33 2.40 -5.85
CA LYS A 129 -3.08 1.48 -4.73
C LYS A 129 -3.95 0.23 -4.83
N LEU A 130 -5.26 0.39 -5.05
CA LEU A 130 -6.20 -0.74 -5.21
C LEU A 130 -5.83 -1.62 -6.41
N LYS A 131 -5.49 -1.03 -7.57
CA LYS A 131 -5.01 -1.78 -8.74
C LYS A 131 -3.73 -2.56 -8.42
N SER A 132 -2.75 -1.91 -7.79
CA SER A 132 -1.49 -2.57 -7.41
C SER A 132 -1.69 -3.71 -6.41
N GLU A 133 -2.61 -3.58 -5.46
CA GLU A 133 -2.97 -4.65 -4.52
C GLU A 133 -3.66 -5.82 -5.24
N THR A 134 -4.60 -5.53 -6.13
CA THR A 134 -5.28 -6.55 -6.95
C THR A 134 -4.30 -7.27 -7.88
N GLU A 135 -3.39 -6.55 -8.54
CA GLU A 135 -2.36 -7.14 -9.40
C GLU A 135 -1.39 -8.01 -8.60
N LYS A 136 -0.98 -7.59 -7.41
CA LYS A 136 -0.17 -8.42 -6.51
C LYS A 136 -0.89 -9.71 -6.15
N ASP A 137 -2.17 -9.65 -5.81
CA ASP A 137 -2.96 -10.83 -5.47
C ASP A 137 -3.16 -11.77 -6.67
N THR A 138 -3.29 -11.25 -7.89
CA THR A 138 -3.38 -12.07 -9.11
C THR A 138 -2.05 -12.69 -9.52
N THR A 139 -0.92 -12.02 -9.24
CA THR A 139 0.42 -12.52 -9.58
C THR A 139 1.04 -13.37 -8.48
N LEU A 140 0.60 -13.20 -7.22
CA LEU A 140 1.13 -13.95 -6.10
C LEU A 140 0.69 -15.43 -6.21
N ARG A 141 1.68 -16.34 -6.20
CA ARG A 141 1.40 -17.77 -6.24
C ARG A 141 0.85 -18.24 -4.89
N ILE A 142 -0.11 -19.13 -4.93
CA ILE A 142 -0.74 -19.71 -3.73
C ILE A 142 0.30 -20.30 -2.77
N LYS A 143 1.35 -20.96 -3.29
CA LYS A 143 2.43 -21.55 -2.47
C LYS A 143 3.25 -20.52 -1.68
N ASP A 144 3.21 -19.25 -2.06
CA ASP A 144 3.97 -18.17 -1.43
C ASP A 144 3.15 -17.46 -0.33
N LEU A 145 1.87 -17.82 -0.19
CA LEU A 145 1.03 -17.40 0.94
C LEU A 145 1.45 -18.12 2.24
N PRO A 146 1.28 -17.46 3.41
CA PRO A 146 1.52 -18.12 4.70
C PRO A 146 0.81 -19.46 4.82
N ASN A 147 1.44 -20.43 5.45
CA ASN A 147 0.93 -21.77 5.74
C ASN A 147 0.73 -22.69 4.52
N LEU A 148 0.76 -22.18 3.29
CA LEU A 148 0.52 -22.96 2.09
C LEU A 148 1.85 -23.41 1.46
N LYS A 149 1.80 -24.56 0.78
CA LYS A 149 2.95 -25.19 0.12
C LYS A 149 2.57 -25.53 -1.32
N LEU A 150 3.57 -25.93 -2.12
CA LEU A 150 3.35 -26.36 -3.49
C LEU A 150 2.33 -27.52 -3.60
N SER A 151 2.30 -28.42 -2.60
CA SER A 151 1.30 -29.50 -2.55
C SER A 151 -0.14 -28.95 -2.41
N THR A 152 -0.33 -27.93 -1.56
CA THR A 152 -1.62 -27.26 -1.40
C THR A 152 -2.02 -26.49 -2.65
N GLU A 153 -1.07 -25.79 -3.31
CA GLU A 153 -1.32 -25.14 -4.60
C GLU A 153 -1.83 -26.13 -5.64
N LYS A 154 -1.22 -27.33 -5.71
CA LYS A 154 -1.67 -28.38 -6.63
C LYS A 154 -3.08 -28.90 -6.31
N LEU A 155 -3.44 -28.98 -5.03
CA LEU A 155 -4.80 -29.38 -4.61
C LEU A 155 -5.82 -28.29 -5.00
N LEU A 156 -5.50 -27.02 -4.75
CA LEU A 156 -6.37 -25.90 -5.08
C LEU A 156 -6.58 -25.75 -6.61
N LYS A 157 -5.56 -25.98 -7.41
CA LYS A 157 -5.70 -26.01 -8.88
C LYS A 157 -6.64 -27.07 -9.39
N ARG A 158 -6.78 -28.22 -8.70
CA ARG A 158 -7.75 -29.26 -9.08
C ARG A 158 -9.21 -28.84 -8.90
N ILE A 159 -9.45 -27.84 -8.07
CA ILE A 159 -10.76 -27.22 -7.85
C ILE A 159 -10.85 -25.83 -8.48
N ASN A 160 -10.03 -25.55 -9.52
CA ASN A 160 -9.98 -24.32 -10.31
C ASN A 160 -9.65 -23.05 -9.50
N ILE A 161 -8.89 -23.17 -8.40
CA ILE A 161 -8.35 -22.04 -7.66
C ILE A 161 -6.85 -21.95 -8.01
N GLU A 162 -6.48 -20.96 -8.84
CA GLU A 162 -5.13 -20.84 -9.40
C GLU A 162 -4.32 -19.70 -8.81
N THR A 163 -5.00 -18.66 -8.28
CA THR A 163 -4.39 -17.42 -7.80
C THR A 163 -4.75 -17.12 -6.35
N ALA A 164 -3.89 -16.33 -5.69
CA ALA A 164 -4.15 -15.83 -4.34
C ALA A 164 -5.43 -14.97 -4.27
N GLY A 165 -5.71 -14.18 -5.31
CA GLY A 165 -6.92 -13.38 -5.43
C GLY A 165 -8.20 -14.22 -5.47
N GLN A 166 -8.20 -15.30 -6.27
CA GLN A 166 -9.34 -16.24 -6.29
C GLN A 166 -9.57 -16.89 -4.93
N LEU A 167 -8.50 -17.33 -4.25
CA LEU A 167 -8.58 -17.88 -2.91
C LEU A 167 -9.20 -16.90 -1.90
N LYS A 168 -8.76 -15.64 -1.94
CA LYS A 168 -9.32 -14.59 -1.07
C LYS A 168 -10.79 -14.28 -1.35
N THR A 169 -11.18 -14.27 -2.62
CA THR A 169 -12.57 -14.00 -3.03
C THR A 169 -13.51 -15.14 -2.60
N ILE A 170 -13.08 -16.39 -2.77
CA ILE A 170 -13.88 -17.57 -2.41
C ILE A 170 -13.98 -17.71 -0.89
N GLY A 171 -12.88 -17.45 -0.18
CA GLY A 171 -12.82 -17.59 1.28
C GLY A 171 -12.35 -18.97 1.75
N SER A 172 -12.02 -19.05 3.04
CA SER A 172 -11.45 -20.26 3.64
C SER A 172 -12.43 -21.42 3.79
N VAL A 173 -13.69 -21.12 4.14
CA VAL A 173 -14.71 -22.13 4.40
C VAL A 173 -15.13 -22.81 3.10
N GLU A 174 -15.52 -22.04 2.09
CA GLU A 174 -15.96 -22.53 0.79
C GLU A 174 -14.84 -23.31 0.09
N THR A 175 -13.62 -22.82 0.17
CA THR A 175 -12.43 -23.50 -0.36
C THR A 175 -12.20 -24.84 0.35
N PHE A 176 -12.30 -24.86 1.68
CA PHE A 176 -12.14 -26.09 2.45
C PHE A 176 -13.21 -27.12 2.09
N VAL A 177 -14.48 -26.72 2.00
CA VAL A 177 -15.59 -27.57 1.59
C VAL A 177 -15.32 -28.20 0.23
N ALA A 178 -14.95 -27.38 -0.77
CA ALA A 178 -14.62 -27.87 -2.11
C ALA A 178 -13.43 -28.84 -2.11
N LEU A 179 -12.42 -28.64 -1.27
CA LEU A 179 -11.29 -29.57 -1.13
C LEU A 179 -11.73 -30.91 -0.54
N VAL A 180 -12.57 -30.92 0.50
CA VAL A 180 -13.06 -32.14 1.17
C VAL A 180 -14.00 -32.94 0.28
N GLU A 181 -14.79 -32.29 -0.56
CA GLU A 181 -15.69 -32.94 -1.54
C GLU A 181 -14.88 -33.59 -2.67
N ASN A 182 -13.78 -32.98 -3.08
CA ASN A 182 -12.90 -33.50 -4.13
C ASN A 182 -11.81 -34.47 -3.63
N ASN A 183 -11.52 -34.47 -2.32
CA ASN A 183 -10.48 -35.32 -1.73
C ASN A 183 -10.89 -35.74 -0.31
N LYS A 184 -10.93 -37.03 -0.05
CA LYS A 184 -11.40 -37.60 1.23
C LYS A 184 -10.41 -37.41 2.38
N ASP A 185 -9.13 -37.16 2.09
CA ASP A 185 -8.03 -37.17 3.08
C ASP A 185 -7.55 -35.72 3.44
N ILE A 186 -8.47 -34.76 3.51
CA ILE A 186 -8.13 -33.40 3.91
C ILE A 186 -8.25 -33.26 5.43
N ASP A 187 -7.16 -32.87 6.08
CA ASP A 187 -7.14 -32.57 7.53
C ASP A 187 -7.88 -31.25 7.81
N LEU A 188 -8.63 -31.19 8.91
CA LEU A 188 -9.34 -29.99 9.35
C LEU A 188 -8.38 -28.79 9.60
N LYS A 189 -7.10 -29.02 9.90
CA LYS A 189 -6.07 -27.96 9.95
C LYS A 189 -5.94 -27.17 8.65
N MET A 190 -6.30 -27.78 7.51
CA MET A 190 -6.30 -27.08 6.22
C MET A 190 -7.20 -25.84 6.25
N LEU A 191 -8.35 -25.90 6.95
CA LEU A 191 -9.25 -24.75 7.13
C LEU A 191 -8.51 -23.58 7.80
N LEU A 192 -7.71 -23.86 8.84
CA LEU A 192 -6.92 -22.81 9.53
C LEU A 192 -5.75 -22.32 8.69
N TRP A 193 -5.14 -23.18 7.86
CA TRP A 193 -4.08 -22.78 6.94
C TRP A 193 -4.61 -21.86 5.86
N LEU A 194 -5.80 -22.15 5.31
CA LEU A 194 -6.47 -21.30 4.33
C LEU A 194 -6.84 -19.94 4.94
N GLU A 195 -7.43 -19.91 6.14
CA GLU A 195 -7.77 -18.67 6.84
C GLU A 195 -6.52 -17.81 7.12
N GLY A 196 -5.47 -18.44 7.64
CA GLY A 196 -4.19 -17.75 7.87
C GLY A 196 -3.55 -17.24 6.57
N ALA A 197 -3.66 -18.00 5.48
CA ALA A 197 -3.17 -17.58 4.16
C ALA A 197 -3.92 -16.35 3.63
N ILE A 198 -5.25 -16.33 3.74
CA ILE A 198 -6.12 -15.24 3.32
C ILE A 198 -5.86 -13.97 4.13
N THR A 199 -5.68 -14.12 5.45
CA THR A 199 -5.47 -13.00 6.38
C THR A 199 -4.00 -12.58 6.52
N GLY A 200 -3.08 -13.24 5.78
CA GLY A 200 -1.65 -12.91 5.80
C GLY A 200 -0.92 -13.29 7.09
N GLN A 201 -1.44 -14.23 7.90
CA GLN A 201 -0.88 -14.60 9.21
C GLN A 201 -0.62 -16.10 9.34
N HIS A 202 0.22 -16.47 10.31
CA HIS A 202 0.42 -17.89 10.63
C HIS A 202 -0.85 -18.49 11.24
N TRP A 203 -1.20 -19.72 10.88
CA TRP A 203 -2.44 -20.39 11.33
C TRP A 203 -2.57 -20.48 12.86
N SER A 204 -1.44 -20.56 13.58
CA SER A 204 -1.44 -20.67 15.05
C SER A 204 -1.98 -19.43 15.76
N VAL A 205 -1.89 -18.25 15.13
CA VAL A 205 -2.39 -16.99 15.71
C VAL A 205 -3.86 -16.72 15.42
N VAL A 206 -4.53 -17.57 14.62
CA VAL A 206 -5.98 -17.52 14.44
C VAL A 206 -6.65 -17.72 15.80
N SER A 207 -7.44 -16.74 16.23
CA SER A 207 -8.04 -16.72 17.58
C SER A 207 -8.99 -17.90 17.81
N LYS A 208 -9.12 -18.33 19.08
CA LYS A 208 -10.07 -19.41 19.42
C LYS A 208 -11.52 -19.10 19.02
N ALA A 209 -11.91 -17.84 19.12
CA ALA A 209 -13.23 -17.38 18.67
C ALA A 209 -13.41 -17.60 17.15
N LYS A 210 -12.42 -17.17 16.35
CA LYS A 210 -12.46 -17.33 14.89
C LYS A 210 -12.41 -18.81 14.47
N ARG A 211 -11.64 -19.65 15.14
CA ARG A 211 -11.63 -21.10 14.89
C ARG A 211 -13.02 -21.72 15.11
N LYS A 212 -13.72 -21.34 16.19
CA LYS A 212 -15.11 -21.80 16.45
C LYS A 212 -16.08 -21.33 15.37
N GLU A 213 -15.97 -20.07 14.97
CA GLU A 213 -16.78 -19.50 13.90
C GLU A 213 -16.61 -20.27 12.58
N LEU A 214 -15.35 -20.50 12.17
CA LEU A 214 -15.02 -21.24 10.95
C LEU A 214 -15.59 -22.66 10.96
N ILE A 215 -15.45 -23.37 12.09
CA ILE A 215 -15.99 -24.73 12.23
C ILE A 215 -17.53 -24.71 12.21
N ALA A 216 -18.15 -23.75 12.89
CA ALA A 216 -19.61 -23.58 12.91
C ALA A 216 -20.20 -23.23 11.53
N SER A 217 -19.41 -22.61 10.66
CA SER A 217 -19.80 -22.25 9.29
C SER A 217 -19.73 -23.44 8.32
N LEU A 218 -19.15 -24.59 8.73
CA LEU A 218 -19.09 -25.77 7.88
C LEU A 218 -20.47 -26.41 7.69
N PRO A 219 -20.81 -26.89 6.48
CA PRO A 219 -22.01 -27.73 6.26
C PRO A 219 -22.02 -28.95 7.17
N LYS A 220 -23.18 -29.33 7.69
CA LYS A 220 -23.34 -30.47 8.64
C LYS A 220 -22.69 -31.77 8.16
N HIS A 221 -22.79 -32.08 6.89
CA HIS A 221 -22.23 -33.31 6.30
C HIS A 221 -20.69 -33.28 6.24
N ILE A 222 -20.08 -32.10 6.23
CA ILE A 222 -18.62 -31.92 6.33
C ILE A 222 -18.20 -31.89 7.81
N ALA A 223 -18.90 -31.14 8.66
CA ALA A 223 -18.60 -31.02 10.07
C ALA A 223 -18.59 -32.41 10.77
N SER A 224 -19.56 -33.27 10.48
CA SER A 224 -19.65 -34.62 11.05
C SER A 224 -18.46 -35.53 10.75
N LYS A 225 -17.70 -35.29 9.70
CA LYS A 225 -16.44 -36.01 9.42
C LYS A 225 -15.33 -35.71 10.43
N TYR A 226 -15.44 -34.59 11.13
CA TYR A 226 -14.39 -34.05 12.02
C TYR A 226 -14.84 -33.91 13.49
N ASP A 227 -16.03 -34.44 13.86
CA ASP A 227 -16.58 -34.30 15.24
C ASP A 227 -15.64 -34.83 16.33
N SER A 228 -14.75 -35.79 16.01
CA SER A 228 -13.77 -36.35 16.92
C SER A 228 -12.48 -35.54 17.06
N ILE A 229 -12.31 -34.47 16.24
CA ILE A 229 -11.07 -33.71 16.18
C ILE A 229 -11.16 -32.41 16.99
N ASN A 230 -10.43 -32.34 18.08
CA ASN A 230 -10.37 -31.13 18.91
C ASN A 230 -9.31 -30.14 18.40
N LEU A 231 -9.71 -29.21 17.52
CA LEU A 231 -8.83 -28.09 17.09
C LEU A 231 -8.81 -26.91 18.07
N LEU A 232 -9.57 -26.96 19.16
CA LEU A 232 -9.72 -25.87 20.10
C LEU A 232 -8.60 -25.87 21.18
N GLY A 233 -7.83 -26.94 21.26
CA GLY A 233 -6.82 -27.20 22.30
C GLY A 233 -5.37 -27.07 21.91
N ALA A 234 -5.04 -26.65 20.68
CA ALA A 234 -3.65 -26.43 20.25
C ALA A 234 -3.32 -24.94 20.18
#